data_583881b504dcb8a48174e3b5e7432ec8
#
_entry.id   583881b504dcb8a48174e3b5e7432ec8
#
_cell.length_a   1.000
_cell.length_b   1.000
_cell.length_c   1.000
_cell.angle_alpha   90.00
_cell.angle_beta   90.00
_cell.angle_gamma   90.00
#
_symmetry.space_group_name_H-M   'P 1'
#
loop_
_entity.id
_entity.type
_entity.pdbx_description
1 polymer ?
#
loop_
_entity_poly.entity_id
_entity_poly.type
_entity_poly.pdbx_seq_one_letter_code
_entity_poly.pdbx_strand_id
1 'polypeptide(L)'
;MSGPVVNHHADHPGFAGPIGVVAALGMLVMGRRYAGLAVDQASVSDSDRVVDVGCGPGNAARAAARRGAEVIGVDPSPVMLRLARATTRDPSVSWSPGGAEELPVDAGWATVAWSLKTVHHWKDVTAGLAELRRVLASSGRLLVMERRVETGATGLASHGWTEQQANSFAAQCDTAGFIGARIDQHPVGKTTAWVVRAAAP
;
A
#
# COMPACT_ATOMS: atom_id res chain seq x y z
N MET A 1 -8.82 -7.80 24.97
CA MET A 1 -9.69 -8.22 23.84
C MET A 1 -8.93 -7.87 22.56
N SER A 2 -8.57 -8.86 21.75
CA SER A 2 -7.91 -8.62 20.45
C SER A 2 -8.89 -7.85 19.57
N GLY A 3 -8.42 -6.75 18.99
CA GLY A 3 -9.19 -5.94 18.03
C GLY A 3 -9.56 -6.77 16.77
N PRO A 4 -10.39 -6.22 15.88
CA PRO A 4 -10.78 -6.92 14.65
C PRO A 4 -9.56 -7.16 13.75
N VAL A 5 -9.53 -8.36 13.13
CA VAL A 5 -8.46 -8.77 12.22
C VAL A 5 -8.48 -7.87 10.97
N VAL A 6 -7.38 -7.15 10.71
CA VAL A 6 -7.26 -6.22 9.57
C VAL A 6 -6.79 -6.92 8.29
N ASN A 7 -6.11 -8.06 8.40
CA ASN A 7 -5.59 -8.88 7.31
C ASN A 7 -6.45 -10.13 7.04
N HIS A 8 -7.74 -9.95 6.95
CA HIS A 8 -8.73 -11.03 6.84
C HIS A 8 -8.71 -11.83 5.52
N HIS A 9 -7.86 -11.45 4.57
CA HIS A 9 -7.57 -12.16 3.31
C HIS A 9 -6.11 -12.66 3.23
N ALA A 10 -5.41 -12.81 4.35
CA ALA A 10 -4.02 -13.27 4.40
C ALA A 10 -3.80 -14.62 3.70
N ASP A 11 -4.78 -15.53 3.75
CA ASP A 11 -4.72 -16.85 3.11
C ASP A 11 -5.23 -16.87 1.66
N HIS A 12 -5.60 -15.71 1.10
CA HIS A 12 -6.08 -15.66 -0.28
C HIS A 12 -4.95 -16.01 -1.24
N PRO A 13 -5.16 -17.00 -2.17
CA PRO A 13 -4.17 -17.30 -3.18
C PRO A 13 -3.90 -16.05 -4.02
N GLY A 14 -2.64 -15.63 -4.07
CA GLY A 14 -2.23 -14.41 -4.77
C GLY A 14 -2.60 -14.43 -6.27
N PHE A 15 -2.46 -13.29 -6.90
CA PHE A 15 -2.74 -13.13 -8.33
C PHE A 15 -1.70 -13.88 -9.17
N ALA A 16 -2.07 -15.09 -9.64
CA ALA A 16 -1.22 -15.96 -10.46
C ALA A 16 -1.92 -16.40 -11.76
N GLY A 17 -1.14 -16.83 -12.75
CA GLY A 17 -1.64 -17.36 -14.02
C GLY A 17 -2.50 -16.37 -14.84
N PRO A 18 -3.34 -16.87 -15.76
CA PRO A 18 -4.17 -16.02 -16.65
C PRO A 18 -5.16 -15.12 -15.89
N ILE A 19 -5.72 -15.61 -14.78
CA ILE A 19 -6.64 -14.84 -13.94
C ILE A 19 -5.89 -13.64 -13.31
N GLY A 20 -4.65 -13.84 -12.88
CA GLY A 20 -3.79 -12.78 -12.39
C GLY A 20 -3.53 -11.69 -13.43
N VAL A 21 -3.35 -12.06 -14.71
CA VAL A 21 -3.17 -11.09 -15.80
C VAL A 21 -4.43 -10.25 -16.00
N VAL A 22 -5.60 -10.86 -16.04
CA VAL A 22 -6.88 -10.13 -16.20
C VAL A 22 -7.11 -9.18 -15.03
N ALA A 23 -6.86 -9.65 -13.81
CA ALA A 23 -6.95 -8.81 -12.61
C ALA A 23 -5.98 -7.62 -12.67
N ALA A 24 -4.72 -7.85 -13.08
CA ALA A 24 -3.70 -6.82 -13.20
C ALA A 24 -4.08 -5.75 -14.25
N LEU A 25 -4.63 -6.15 -15.40
CA LEU A 25 -5.13 -5.22 -16.42
C LEU A 25 -6.30 -4.39 -15.90
N GLY A 26 -7.24 -5.00 -15.18
CA GLY A 26 -8.32 -4.27 -14.50
C GLY A 26 -7.78 -3.25 -13.49
N MET A 27 -6.77 -3.63 -12.71
CA MET A 27 -6.13 -2.75 -11.74
C MET A 27 -5.42 -1.56 -12.39
N LEU A 28 -4.84 -1.72 -13.60
CA LEU A 28 -4.22 -0.60 -14.32
C LEU A 28 -5.21 0.55 -14.60
N VAL A 29 -6.46 0.22 -14.86
CA VAL A 29 -7.50 1.23 -15.15
C VAL A 29 -8.09 1.77 -13.86
N MET A 30 -8.56 0.88 -12.97
CA MET A 30 -9.29 1.27 -11.76
C MET A 30 -8.37 1.84 -10.67
N GLY A 31 -7.09 1.48 -10.65
CA GLY A 31 -6.13 1.92 -9.64
C GLY A 31 -5.67 3.37 -9.77
N ARG A 32 -5.90 4.04 -10.92
CA ARG A 32 -5.39 5.40 -11.19
C ARG A 32 -5.87 6.45 -10.19
N ARG A 33 -7.13 6.36 -9.75
CA ARG A 33 -7.70 7.32 -8.79
C ARG A 33 -7.08 7.18 -7.40
N TYR A 34 -6.87 5.93 -6.95
CA TYR A 34 -6.15 5.68 -5.69
C TYR A 34 -4.71 6.16 -5.76
N ALA A 35 -4.03 5.95 -6.88
CA ALA A 35 -2.68 6.42 -7.12
C ALA A 35 -2.56 7.96 -7.05
N GLY A 36 -3.47 8.68 -7.67
CA GLY A 36 -3.54 10.15 -7.59
C GLY A 36 -3.76 10.63 -6.15
N LEU A 37 -4.76 10.07 -5.47
CA LEU A 37 -5.04 10.41 -4.08
C LEU A 37 -3.84 10.11 -3.17
N ALA A 38 -3.14 8.98 -3.36
CA ALA A 38 -1.98 8.63 -2.56
C ALA A 38 -0.85 9.66 -2.67
N VAL A 39 -0.52 10.08 -3.89
CA VAL A 39 0.49 11.11 -4.15
C VAL A 39 0.13 12.42 -3.45
N ASP A 40 -1.15 12.84 -3.53
CA ASP A 40 -1.62 14.07 -2.91
C ASP A 40 -1.64 13.96 -1.37
N GLN A 41 -2.12 12.85 -0.81
CA GLN A 41 -2.21 12.63 0.63
C GLN A 41 -0.84 12.44 1.29
N ALA A 42 0.14 11.87 0.58
CA ALA A 42 1.51 11.78 1.03
C ALA A 42 2.34 13.05 0.67
N SER A 43 1.77 14.02 -0.04
CA SER A 43 2.46 15.24 -0.50
C SER A 43 3.78 14.92 -1.19
N VAL A 44 3.76 13.94 -2.13
CA VAL A 44 4.96 13.47 -2.82
C VAL A 44 5.55 14.57 -3.71
N SER A 45 6.86 14.75 -3.62
CA SER A 45 7.68 15.70 -4.38
C SER A 45 8.88 15.02 -5.04
N ASP A 46 9.68 15.79 -5.76
CA ASP A 46 10.93 15.35 -6.42
C ASP A 46 12.07 15.02 -5.45
N SER A 47 11.97 15.46 -4.21
CA SER A 47 12.94 15.13 -3.17
C SER A 47 12.63 13.80 -2.46
N ASP A 48 11.52 13.14 -2.81
CA ASP A 48 11.09 11.94 -2.11
C ASP A 48 11.66 10.64 -2.70
N ARG A 49 11.91 9.70 -1.79
CA ARG A 49 12.16 8.31 -2.07
C ARG A 49 11.00 7.48 -1.54
N VAL A 50 10.28 6.83 -2.44
CA VAL A 50 9.00 6.16 -2.15
C VAL A 50 9.15 4.65 -2.19
N VAL A 51 8.69 3.95 -1.16
CA VAL A 51 8.47 2.49 -1.19
C VAL A 51 6.99 2.21 -1.36
N ASP A 52 6.62 1.54 -2.46
CA ASP A 52 5.24 1.14 -2.79
C ASP A 52 5.07 -0.36 -2.48
N VAL A 53 4.46 -0.68 -1.32
CA VAL A 53 4.32 -2.04 -0.80
C VAL A 53 3.00 -2.66 -1.27
N GLY A 54 3.12 -3.79 -2.00
CA GLY A 54 2.01 -4.38 -2.74
C GLY A 54 1.69 -3.53 -3.96
N CYS A 55 2.73 -3.13 -4.72
CA CYS A 55 2.62 -2.16 -5.80
C CYS A 55 1.71 -2.61 -6.96
N GLY A 56 1.37 -3.90 -7.05
CA GLY A 56 0.60 -4.46 -8.13
C GLY A 56 1.20 -4.12 -9.52
N PRO A 57 0.37 -3.69 -10.48
CA PRO A 57 0.86 -3.29 -11.80
C PRO A 57 1.47 -1.88 -11.83
N GLY A 58 1.80 -1.26 -10.69
CA GLY A 58 2.63 -0.08 -10.55
C GLY A 58 1.94 1.27 -10.75
N ASN A 59 0.64 1.39 -10.53
CA ASN A 59 -0.06 2.67 -10.74
C ASN A 59 0.43 3.79 -9.83
N ALA A 60 0.61 3.50 -8.53
CA ALA A 60 1.02 4.48 -7.54
C ALA A 60 2.51 4.83 -7.70
N ALA A 61 3.35 3.82 -7.94
CA ALA A 61 4.76 4.04 -8.24
C ALA A 61 4.96 4.99 -9.43
N ARG A 62 4.25 4.75 -10.56
CA ARG A 62 4.30 5.67 -11.70
C ARG A 62 3.70 7.05 -11.39
N ALA A 63 2.74 7.13 -10.50
CA ALA A 63 2.19 8.43 -10.11
C ALA A 63 3.18 9.24 -9.28
N ALA A 64 3.93 8.60 -8.38
CA ALA A 64 5.02 9.23 -7.62
C ALA A 64 6.19 9.66 -8.53
N ALA A 65 6.62 8.80 -9.45
CA ALA A 65 7.67 9.12 -10.41
C ALA A 65 7.34 10.36 -11.26
N ARG A 66 6.06 10.52 -11.66
CA ARG A 66 5.61 11.76 -12.34
C ARG A 66 5.71 13.03 -11.50
N ARG A 67 5.86 12.93 -10.19
CA ARG A 67 6.19 14.05 -9.27
C ARG A 67 7.70 14.22 -9.09
N GLY A 68 8.53 13.40 -9.76
CA GLY A 68 9.98 13.44 -9.69
C GLY A 68 10.59 12.51 -8.63
N ALA A 69 9.78 11.79 -7.86
CA ALA A 69 10.26 10.90 -6.80
C ALA A 69 11.00 9.68 -7.36
N GLU A 70 12.00 9.21 -6.63
CA GLU A 70 12.61 7.90 -6.83
C GLU A 70 11.73 6.83 -6.16
N VAL A 71 11.46 5.71 -6.83
CA VAL A 71 10.46 4.74 -6.36
C VAL A 71 10.98 3.31 -6.41
N ILE A 72 10.78 2.56 -5.33
CA ILE A 72 10.92 1.11 -5.28
C ILE A 72 9.53 0.49 -5.11
N GLY A 73 9.02 -0.19 -6.13
CA GLY A 73 7.79 -0.96 -6.04
C GLY A 73 8.08 -2.41 -5.64
N VAL A 74 7.43 -2.88 -4.59
CA VAL A 74 7.59 -4.24 -4.05
C VAL A 74 6.27 -4.99 -4.16
N ASP A 75 6.29 -6.19 -4.75
CA ASP A 75 5.09 -7.04 -4.87
C ASP A 75 5.49 -8.53 -4.88
N PRO A 76 4.78 -9.43 -4.18
CA PRO A 76 5.09 -10.85 -4.19
C PRO A 76 4.69 -11.55 -5.51
N SER A 77 3.84 -10.95 -6.34
CA SER A 77 3.35 -11.55 -7.58
C SER A 77 4.26 -11.27 -8.77
N PRO A 78 4.90 -12.32 -9.37
CA PRO A 78 5.69 -12.14 -10.58
C PRO A 78 4.87 -11.62 -11.78
N VAL A 79 3.56 -11.90 -11.81
CA VAL A 79 2.65 -11.40 -12.85
C VAL A 79 2.48 -9.89 -12.74
N MET A 80 2.26 -9.39 -11.52
CA MET A 80 2.14 -7.95 -11.26
C MET A 80 3.43 -7.22 -11.63
N LEU A 81 4.60 -7.72 -11.19
CA LEU A 81 5.89 -7.11 -11.50
C LEU A 81 6.24 -7.13 -12.99
N ARG A 82 5.88 -8.20 -13.72
CA ARG A 82 6.06 -8.23 -15.18
C ARG A 82 5.26 -7.13 -15.87
N LEU A 83 4.00 -6.96 -15.47
CA LEU A 83 3.15 -5.91 -16.03
C LEU A 83 3.63 -4.51 -15.62
N ALA A 84 4.04 -4.34 -14.38
CA ALA A 84 4.62 -3.09 -13.88
C ALA A 84 5.84 -2.67 -14.72
N ARG A 85 6.80 -3.59 -14.93
CA ARG A 85 7.97 -3.35 -15.79
C ARG A 85 7.59 -3.05 -17.24
N ALA A 86 6.65 -3.82 -17.82
CA ALA A 86 6.23 -3.63 -19.20
C ALA A 86 5.53 -2.28 -19.46
N THR A 87 4.90 -1.71 -18.43
CA THR A 87 4.13 -0.46 -18.53
C THR A 87 4.85 0.77 -17.99
N THR A 88 6.09 0.60 -17.50
CA THR A 88 6.90 1.68 -16.91
C THR A 88 8.18 1.86 -17.71
N ARG A 89 8.44 3.10 -18.17
CA ARG A 89 9.67 3.48 -18.89
C ARG A 89 10.50 4.49 -18.10
N ASP A 90 10.00 4.93 -16.95
CA ASP A 90 10.66 5.91 -16.10
C ASP A 90 11.83 5.25 -15.35
N PRO A 91 13.07 5.74 -15.52
CA PRO A 91 14.25 5.14 -14.88
C PRO A 91 14.29 5.37 -13.36
N SER A 92 13.52 6.30 -12.84
CA SER A 92 13.39 6.53 -11.38
C SER A 92 12.59 5.46 -10.67
N VAL A 93 11.99 4.49 -11.40
CA VAL A 93 11.18 3.43 -10.82
C VAL A 93 11.87 2.08 -10.94
N SER A 94 12.14 1.44 -9.82
CA SER A 94 12.65 0.08 -9.73
C SER A 94 11.58 -0.87 -9.17
N TRP A 95 11.73 -2.18 -9.46
CA TRP A 95 10.74 -3.20 -9.11
C TRP A 95 11.43 -4.39 -8.47
N SER A 96 10.99 -4.77 -7.27
CA SER A 96 11.57 -5.87 -6.50
C SER A 96 10.52 -6.89 -6.10
N PRO A 97 10.82 -8.20 -6.16
CA PRO A 97 9.97 -9.20 -5.55
C PRO A 97 10.12 -9.15 -4.03
N GLY A 98 9.00 -9.24 -3.30
CA GLY A 98 9.00 -9.25 -1.83
C GLY A 98 7.59 -9.13 -1.25
N GLY A 99 7.44 -9.53 0.00
CA GLY A 99 6.25 -9.32 0.82
C GLY A 99 6.41 -8.10 1.71
N ALA A 100 5.33 -7.72 2.38
CA ALA A 100 5.37 -6.61 3.33
C ALA A 100 6.23 -6.91 4.57
N GLU A 101 6.33 -8.19 4.91
CA GLU A 101 7.02 -8.71 6.10
C GLU A 101 8.54 -8.78 5.95
N GLU A 102 9.05 -8.63 4.71
CA GLU A 102 10.49 -8.65 4.39
C GLU A 102 10.70 -7.78 3.13
N LEU A 103 10.94 -6.49 3.34
CA LEU A 103 11.12 -5.54 2.25
C LEU A 103 12.57 -5.53 1.76
N PRO A 104 12.83 -5.75 0.46
CA PRO A 104 14.18 -5.69 -0.13
C PRO A 104 14.62 -4.24 -0.33
N VAL A 105 14.62 -3.48 0.74
CA VAL A 105 14.94 -2.05 0.79
C VAL A 105 15.79 -1.77 2.02
N ASP A 106 16.80 -0.94 1.87
CA ASP A 106 17.70 -0.58 2.97
C ASP A 106 16.98 0.18 4.09
N ALA A 107 17.45 0.02 5.32
CA ALA A 107 16.93 0.76 6.46
C ALA A 107 17.12 2.28 6.26
N GLY A 108 16.07 3.05 6.54
CA GLY A 108 16.10 4.51 6.45
C GLY A 108 16.18 5.06 5.01
N TRP A 109 16.01 4.22 3.99
CA TRP A 109 16.06 4.68 2.60
C TRP A 109 14.88 5.57 2.21
N ALA A 110 13.67 5.22 2.64
CA ALA A 110 12.45 5.86 2.18
C ALA A 110 12.10 7.12 2.98
N THR A 111 11.68 8.17 2.30
CA THR A 111 11.03 9.33 2.92
C THR A 111 9.50 9.16 2.97
N VAL A 112 8.97 8.30 2.10
CA VAL A 112 7.56 7.90 2.06
C VAL A 112 7.48 6.39 1.89
N ALA A 113 6.69 5.73 2.71
CA ALA A 113 6.30 4.35 2.50
C ALA A 113 4.77 4.27 2.46
N TRP A 114 4.24 3.56 1.48
CA TRP A 114 2.80 3.36 1.41
C TRP A 114 2.37 1.95 1.04
N SER A 115 1.10 1.66 1.34
CA SER A 115 0.42 0.44 0.93
C SER A 115 -1.02 0.77 0.54
N LEU A 116 -1.41 0.41 -0.69
CA LEU A 116 -2.70 0.79 -1.25
C LEU A 116 -3.54 -0.44 -1.57
N LYS A 117 -4.53 -0.73 -0.74
CA LYS A 117 -5.46 -1.86 -0.84
C LYS A 117 -4.76 -3.23 -0.80
N THR A 118 -3.78 -3.37 0.08
CA THR A 118 -3.01 -4.62 0.17
C THR A 118 -2.83 -5.14 1.60
N VAL A 119 -2.99 -4.29 2.63
CA VAL A 119 -2.78 -4.72 4.03
C VAL A 119 -3.73 -5.86 4.42
N HIS A 120 -4.93 -5.89 3.89
CA HIS A 120 -5.87 -6.98 4.14
C HIS A 120 -5.41 -8.36 3.60
N HIS A 121 -4.32 -8.39 2.80
CA HIS A 121 -3.66 -9.60 2.30
C HIS A 121 -2.33 -9.92 3.01
N TRP A 122 -1.81 -9.05 3.88
CA TRP A 122 -0.53 -9.30 4.56
C TRP A 122 -0.65 -10.52 5.48
N LYS A 123 0.40 -11.32 5.55
CA LYS A 123 0.42 -12.51 6.41
C LYS A 123 0.55 -12.13 7.89
N ASP A 124 1.42 -11.16 8.16
CA ASP A 124 1.68 -10.62 9.50
C ASP A 124 1.75 -9.09 9.45
N VAL A 125 0.73 -8.44 10.00
CA VAL A 125 0.65 -6.98 10.04
C VAL A 125 1.72 -6.37 10.95
N THR A 126 2.06 -7.05 12.04
CA THR A 126 3.08 -6.57 12.97
C THR A 126 4.45 -6.57 12.31
N ALA A 127 4.81 -7.66 11.62
CA ALA A 127 6.05 -7.75 10.84
C ALA A 127 6.07 -6.72 9.71
N GLY A 128 4.96 -6.55 8.98
CA GLY A 128 4.85 -5.54 7.92
C GLY A 128 5.03 -4.12 8.43
N LEU A 129 4.43 -3.78 9.56
CA LEU A 129 4.63 -2.47 10.20
C LEU A 129 6.07 -2.27 10.69
N ALA A 130 6.71 -3.30 11.22
CA ALA A 130 8.11 -3.24 11.62
C ALA A 130 9.03 -2.98 10.41
N GLU A 131 8.77 -3.63 9.27
CA GLU A 131 9.51 -3.41 8.03
C GLU A 131 9.29 -2.00 7.45
N LEU A 132 8.03 -1.52 7.41
CA LEU A 132 7.74 -0.14 7.01
C LEU A 132 8.49 0.87 7.88
N ARG A 133 8.55 0.61 9.19
CA ARG A 133 9.29 1.46 10.12
C ARG A 133 10.82 1.39 9.88
N ARG A 134 11.35 0.20 9.58
CA ARG A 134 12.77 -0.02 9.30
C ARG A 134 13.22 0.73 8.03
N VAL A 135 12.42 0.68 6.98
CA VAL A 135 12.78 1.30 5.69
C VAL A 135 12.58 2.81 5.67
N LEU A 136 11.73 3.36 6.56
CA LEU A 136 11.50 4.80 6.63
C LEU A 136 12.65 5.51 7.34
N ALA A 137 13.09 6.61 6.76
CA ALA A 137 13.98 7.57 7.41
C ALA A 137 13.27 8.24 8.61
N SER A 138 14.04 8.86 9.51
CA SER A 138 13.46 9.68 10.57
C SER A 138 12.53 10.74 10.00
N SER A 139 11.36 10.91 10.63
CA SER A 139 10.26 11.76 10.15
C SER A 139 9.68 11.37 8.78
N GLY A 140 10.02 10.20 8.26
CA GLY A 140 9.44 9.64 7.04
C GLY A 140 7.93 9.39 7.21
N ARG A 141 7.18 9.53 6.12
CA ARG A 141 5.72 9.50 6.10
C ARG A 141 5.21 8.10 5.75
N LEU A 142 4.33 7.56 6.58
CA LEU A 142 3.54 6.37 6.31
C LEU A 142 2.17 6.78 5.76
N LEU A 143 1.76 6.14 4.66
CA LEU A 143 0.40 6.24 4.13
C LEU A 143 -0.17 4.85 3.85
N VAL A 144 -1.30 4.51 4.45
CA VAL A 144 -2.02 3.29 4.12
C VAL A 144 -3.43 3.63 3.68
N MET A 145 -3.85 3.07 2.56
CA MET A 145 -5.19 3.28 2.02
C MET A 145 -5.89 1.97 1.77
N GLU A 146 -7.10 1.84 2.32
CA GLU A 146 -7.97 0.69 2.07
C GLU A 146 -9.36 1.16 1.61
N ARG A 147 -10.04 0.34 0.81
CA ARG A 147 -11.42 0.62 0.45
C ARG A 147 -12.30 0.51 1.70
N ARG A 148 -13.20 1.47 1.92
CA ARG A 148 -14.24 1.34 2.93
C ARG A 148 -15.23 0.26 2.48
N VAL A 149 -15.52 -0.67 3.38
CA VAL A 149 -16.54 -1.72 3.20
C VAL A 149 -17.50 -1.73 4.37
N GLU A 150 -18.71 -2.22 4.15
CA GLU A 150 -19.70 -2.35 5.21
C GLU A 150 -19.46 -3.62 6.03
N THR A 151 -19.87 -3.59 7.29
CA THR A 151 -19.79 -4.77 8.16
C THR A 151 -20.65 -5.90 7.58
N GLY A 152 -20.08 -7.11 7.54
CA GLY A 152 -20.77 -8.28 6.97
C GLY A 152 -20.66 -8.41 5.45
N ALA A 153 -19.91 -7.54 4.77
CA ALA A 153 -19.61 -7.72 3.36
C ALA A 153 -18.85 -9.03 3.10
N THR A 154 -19.16 -9.71 1.98
CA THR A 154 -18.56 -11.00 1.59
C THR A 154 -18.04 -10.99 0.16
N GLY A 155 -17.18 -11.95 -0.20
CA GLY A 155 -16.59 -12.07 -1.54
C GLY A 155 -15.84 -10.79 -1.95
N LEU A 156 -15.98 -10.37 -3.21
CA LEU A 156 -15.29 -9.16 -3.71
C LEU A 156 -15.70 -7.87 -2.98
N ALA A 157 -16.87 -7.83 -2.33
CA ALA A 157 -17.30 -6.69 -1.56
C ALA A 157 -16.52 -6.53 -0.25
N SER A 158 -15.94 -7.61 0.29
CA SER A 158 -15.18 -7.59 1.55
C SER A 158 -13.71 -7.13 1.39
N HIS A 159 -13.19 -6.97 0.17
CA HIS A 159 -11.81 -6.48 -0.03
C HIS A 159 -11.68 -5.00 0.36
N GLY A 160 -11.23 -4.76 1.55
CA GLY A 160 -11.08 -3.45 2.19
C GLY A 160 -11.35 -3.54 3.69
N TRP A 161 -11.57 -2.40 4.34
CA TRP A 161 -11.77 -2.33 5.78
C TRP A 161 -13.12 -1.74 6.17
N THR A 162 -13.71 -2.28 7.21
CA THR A 162 -14.73 -1.60 8.01
C THR A 162 -14.09 -0.48 8.82
N GLU A 163 -14.89 0.40 9.39
CA GLU A 163 -14.39 1.45 10.29
C GLU A 163 -13.63 0.87 11.49
N GLN A 164 -14.13 -0.22 12.06
CA GLN A 164 -13.48 -0.87 13.19
C GLN A 164 -12.10 -1.43 12.83
N GLN A 165 -11.92 -1.98 11.62
CA GLN A 165 -10.62 -2.44 11.13
C GLN A 165 -9.66 -1.29 10.87
N ALA A 166 -10.13 -0.18 10.30
CA ALA A 166 -9.31 1.02 10.10
C ALA A 166 -8.80 1.58 11.43
N ASN A 167 -9.68 1.70 12.43
CA ASN A 167 -9.30 2.12 13.78
C ASN A 167 -8.30 1.15 14.44
N SER A 168 -8.52 -0.17 14.28
CA SER A 168 -7.58 -1.19 14.79
C SER A 168 -6.20 -1.06 14.15
N PHE A 169 -6.13 -0.81 12.85
CA PHE A 169 -4.85 -0.64 12.15
C PHE A 169 -4.11 0.63 12.61
N ALA A 170 -4.80 1.74 12.82
CA ALA A 170 -4.17 2.95 13.36
C ALA A 170 -3.57 2.73 14.76
N ALA A 171 -4.29 2.01 15.63
CA ALA A 171 -3.76 1.63 16.95
C ALA A 171 -2.55 0.68 16.85
N GLN A 172 -2.51 -0.19 15.83
CA GLN A 172 -1.33 -1.02 15.56
C GLN A 172 -0.14 -0.19 15.06
N CYS A 173 -0.36 0.89 14.29
CA CYS A 173 0.70 1.82 13.92
C CYS A 173 1.33 2.49 15.17
N ASP A 174 0.51 2.96 16.12
CA ASP A 174 1.00 3.54 17.38
C ASP A 174 1.80 2.49 18.18
N THR A 175 1.31 1.25 18.27
CA THR A 175 2.00 0.14 18.94
C THR A 175 3.34 -0.21 18.26
N ALA A 176 3.42 -0.10 16.94
CA ALA A 176 4.64 -0.31 16.16
C ALA A 176 5.63 0.86 16.26
N GLY A 177 5.29 1.92 17.00
CA GLY A 177 6.15 3.08 17.25
C GLY A 177 6.10 4.16 16.19
N PHE A 178 5.07 4.18 15.35
CA PHE A 178 4.76 5.34 14.52
C PHE A 178 4.15 6.46 15.37
N ILE A 179 4.28 7.70 14.90
CA ILE A 179 3.82 8.90 15.62
C ILE A 179 2.63 9.52 14.89
N GLY A 180 1.59 9.85 15.65
CA GLY A 180 0.46 10.66 15.18
C GLY A 180 -0.41 9.95 14.16
N ALA A 181 -0.69 8.67 14.34
CA ALA A 181 -1.58 7.92 13.48
C ALA A 181 -2.96 8.58 13.41
N ARG A 182 -3.42 8.91 12.20
CA ARG A 182 -4.70 9.56 11.92
C ARG A 182 -5.43 8.82 10.83
N ILE A 183 -6.75 8.78 10.94
CA ILE A 183 -7.64 8.14 9.97
C ILE A 183 -8.57 9.18 9.40
N ASP A 184 -8.64 9.24 8.08
CA ASP A 184 -9.60 10.07 7.34
C ASP A 184 -10.34 9.24 6.31
N GLN A 185 -11.48 9.74 5.85
CA GLN A 185 -12.22 9.17 4.73
C GLN A 185 -12.11 10.09 3.52
N HIS A 186 -11.79 9.50 2.37
CA HIS A 186 -11.72 10.25 1.12
C HIS A 186 -12.53 9.58 0.01
N PRO A 187 -13.32 10.36 -0.75
CA PRO A 187 -14.03 9.82 -1.90
C PRO A 187 -13.05 9.43 -3.02
N VAL A 188 -13.24 8.23 -3.59
CA VAL A 188 -12.46 7.74 -4.73
C VAL A 188 -13.42 7.22 -5.80
N GLY A 189 -13.87 8.11 -6.66
CA GLY A 189 -14.90 7.81 -7.65
C GLY A 189 -16.25 7.51 -7.01
N LYS A 190 -16.73 6.27 -7.17
CA LYS A 190 -18.00 5.80 -6.57
C LYS A 190 -17.81 5.11 -5.21
N THR A 191 -16.59 5.05 -4.70
CA THR A 191 -16.23 4.40 -3.43
C THR A 191 -15.62 5.40 -2.47
N THR A 192 -15.43 5.00 -1.22
CA THR A 192 -14.69 5.75 -0.21
C THR A 192 -13.46 4.94 0.20
N ALA A 193 -12.36 5.62 0.43
CA ALA A 193 -11.15 5.04 1.01
C ALA A 193 -10.99 5.48 2.46
N TRP A 194 -10.55 4.55 3.31
CA TRP A 194 -9.87 4.87 4.55
C TRP A 194 -8.45 5.28 4.20
N VAL A 195 -7.98 6.35 4.79
CA VAL A 195 -6.62 6.86 4.65
C VAL A 195 -6.02 6.96 6.03
N VAL A 196 -5.05 6.10 6.34
CA VAL A 196 -4.28 6.15 7.58
C VAL A 196 -2.94 6.79 7.29
N ARG A 197 -2.58 7.82 8.05
CA ARG A 197 -1.31 8.53 7.95
C ARG A 197 -0.62 8.53 9.30
N ALA A 198 0.69 8.33 9.29
CA ALA A 198 1.55 8.42 10.47
C ALA A 198 2.97 8.82 10.05
N ALA A 199 3.83 9.10 11.00
CA ALA A 199 5.24 9.39 10.75
C ALA A 199 6.15 8.41 11.50
N ALA A 200 7.32 8.12 10.92
CA ALA A 200 8.41 7.50 11.67
C ALA A 200 8.99 8.53 12.65
N PRO A 201 9.43 8.13 13.85
CA PRO A 201 10.07 9.00 14.83
C PRO A 201 11.43 9.50 14.39
#